data_d808f56061f996a8f933dc9cb2465521
#
_entry.id   d808f56061f996a8f933dc9cb2465521
#
_cell.length_a   1.000
_cell.length_b   1.000
_cell.length_c   1.000
_cell.angle_alpha   90.00
_cell.angle_beta   90.00
_cell.angle_gamma   90.00
#
_symmetry.space_group_name_H-M   'P 1'
#
loop_
_entity.id
_entity.type
_entity.pdbx_description
1 polymer ?
#
loop_
_entity_poly.entity_id
_entity_poly.type
_entity_poly.pdbx_seq_one_letter_code
_entity_poly.pdbx_strand_id
1 'polypeptide(L)'
;RDVLGSRGLGDVYKRQTYKYKYAFLRKICKERLFLMNKNEQYKRIISFFSSLILILFLSGVFIYIWYEYYSDAIVLPFYRRGNWVVIFIYMILTLLFFKAYGGLKMGYLKRSDMLYSQSISMVAVNIITYFQISVIGRDFMKVIPMIYMTAADLIIISVWIFCNNRIYLKLYPPRKLIIVYGSKNAETLTNKMSKREDKYMICESISIKEDFSRIKNEISRYDGVIICDISGKLRNDIIKYCFEKSKRIYISPKISDIIIRGGEDIRLFDSPLLLCRNEGLSFDQRLFKRIFDILFSVIGLAVLSPIFLIIAAAIKIDDRGKIFYKQKRLTMNAKEFLSLIHISEPTRP
;
A
#
# COMPACT_ATOMS: atom_id res chain seq x y z
N ARG A 1 -25.93 -18.23 37.96
CA ARG A 1 -24.59 -18.61 38.47
C ARG A 1 -23.93 -19.43 37.37
N ASP A 2 -22.68 -19.08 37.00
CA ASP A 2 -21.72 -19.75 36.10
C ASP A 2 -21.53 -19.25 34.65
N VAL A 3 -21.56 -17.93 34.44
CA VAL A 3 -21.09 -17.34 33.17
C VAL A 3 -19.79 -16.52 33.34
N LEU A 4 -19.30 -16.33 34.55
CA LEU A 4 -18.10 -15.53 34.84
C LEU A 4 -16.80 -16.35 34.86
N GLY A 5 -16.84 -17.69 34.93
CA GLY A 5 -15.65 -18.54 34.99
C GLY A 5 -14.93 -18.76 33.66
N SER A 6 -15.66 -18.80 32.53
CA SER A 6 -15.07 -19.13 31.22
C SER A 6 -14.28 -17.98 30.56
N ARG A 7 -14.62 -16.74 30.87
CA ARG A 7 -13.87 -15.56 30.35
C ARG A 7 -12.51 -15.38 31.01
N GLY A 8 -12.36 -15.77 32.29
CA GLY A 8 -11.09 -15.67 33.01
C GLY A 8 -10.03 -16.69 32.55
N LEU A 9 -10.44 -17.92 32.27
CA LEU A 9 -9.57 -19.00 31.78
C LEU A 9 -9.01 -18.70 30.38
N GLY A 10 -9.80 -18.17 29.48
CA GLY A 10 -9.35 -17.78 28.14
C GLY A 10 -8.27 -16.68 28.16
N ASP A 11 -8.35 -15.73 29.08
CA ASP A 11 -7.37 -14.66 29.24
C ASP A 11 -6.07 -15.16 29.90
N VAL A 12 -6.14 -16.11 30.82
CA VAL A 12 -4.95 -16.74 31.44
C VAL A 12 -4.22 -17.61 30.41
N TYR A 13 -4.95 -18.40 29.60
CA TYR A 13 -4.35 -19.20 28.53
C TYR A 13 -3.69 -18.34 27.44
N LYS A 14 -4.33 -17.25 27.04
CA LYS A 14 -3.73 -16.28 26.13
C LYS A 14 -2.47 -15.65 26.72
N ARG A 15 -2.46 -15.24 27.99
CA ARG A 15 -1.28 -14.68 28.66
C ARG A 15 -0.12 -15.69 28.77
N GLN A 16 -0.39 -16.95 29.04
CA GLN A 16 0.63 -18.00 29.08
C GLN A 16 1.20 -18.27 27.68
N THR A 17 0.38 -18.41 26.67
CA THR A 17 0.81 -18.63 25.29
C THR A 17 1.68 -17.46 24.79
N TYR A 18 1.34 -16.22 25.14
CA TYR A 18 2.18 -15.04 24.83
C TYR A 18 3.51 -15.09 25.58
N LYS A 19 3.53 -15.45 26.85
CA LYS A 19 4.76 -15.53 27.66
C LYS A 19 5.74 -16.58 27.08
N TYR A 20 5.26 -17.73 26.63
CA TYR A 20 6.08 -18.74 25.95
C TYR A 20 6.56 -18.28 24.57
N LYS A 21 5.72 -17.62 23.79
CA LYS A 21 6.08 -17.07 22.48
C LYS A 21 7.17 -15.98 22.62
N TYR A 22 7.08 -15.11 23.60
CA TYR A 22 8.11 -14.10 23.89
C TYR A 22 9.40 -14.71 24.44
N ALA A 23 9.33 -15.73 25.28
CA ALA A 23 10.52 -16.43 25.77
C ALA A 23 11.28 -17.13 24.62
N PHE A 24 10.57 -17.77 23.70
CA PHE A 24 11.13 -18.39 22.51
C PHE A 24 11.75 -17.35 21.54
N LEU A 25 11.05 -16.24 21.28
CA LEU A 25 11.57 -15.14 20.49
C LEU A 25 12.81 -14.48 21.12
N ARG A 26 12.84 -14.35 22.46
CA ARG A 26 13.99 -13.83 23.19
C ARG A 26 15.23 -14.73 23.03
N LYS A 27 15.06 -16.05 22.99
CA LYS A 27 16.15 -17.01 22.76
C LYS A 27 16.71 -16.85 21.34
N ILE A 28 15.85 -16.77 20.32
CA ILE A 28 16.25 -16.54 18.90
C ILE A 28 16.92 -15.18 18.72
N CYS A 29 16.42 -14.14 19.40
CA CYS A 29 17.04 -12.81 19.39
C CYS A 29 18.47 -12.80 19.95
N LYS A 30 18.73 -13.56 21.02
CA LYS A 30 20.07 -13.65 21.62
C LYS A 30 21.10 -14.29 20.69
N GLU A 31 20.71 -15.33 19.95
CA GLU A 31 21.61 -16.04 19.04
C GLU A 31 21.99 -15.23 17.78
N ARG A 32 21.13 -14.30 17.32
CA ARG A 32 21.38 -13.47 16.13
C ARG A 32 21.99 -12.09 16.42
N LEU A 33 22.49 -11.85 17.63
CA LEU A 33 22.97 -10.53 18.06
C LEU A 33 24.22 -10.02 17.32
N PHE A 34 24.87 -10.84 16.47
CA PHE A 34 26.21 -10.54 15.92
C PHE A 34 26.26 -9.98 14.49
N LEU A 35 25.12 -9.81 13.81
CA LEU A 35 25.11 -9.30 12.44
C LEU A 35 24.41 -7.95 12.34
N MET A 36 25.05 -6.90 12.85
CA MET A 36 24.68 -5.53 12.51
C MET A 36 24.95 -5.30 11.03
N ASN A 37 23.89 -4.98 10.28
CA ASN A 37 23.93 -4.95 8.82
C ASN A 37 24.60 -3.66 8.31
N LYS A 38 25.90 -3.74 8.00
CA LYS A 38 26.67 -2.66 7.33
C LYS A 38 26.06 -2.21 6.00
N ASN A 39 25.16 -2.99 5.42
CA ASN A 39 24.65 -2.78 4.05
C ASN A 39 23.36 -1.95 3.97
N GLU A 40 22.85 -1.38 5.09
CA GLU A 40 21.61 -0.61 5.04
C GLU A 40 21.68 0.64 4.15
N GLN A 41 22.83 1.28 4.06
CA GLN A 41 23.07 2.43 3.19
C GLN A 41 22.87 2.09 1.70
N TYR A 42 23.15 0.86 1.29
CA TYR A 42 23.01 0.41 -0.10
C TYR A 42 21.60 -0.08 -0.46
N LYS A 43 20.69 -0.13 0.49
CA LYS A 43 19.34 -0.67 0.28
C LYS A 43 18.58 0.00 -0.87
N ARG A 44 18.67 1.32 -0.98
CA ARG A 44 18.00 2.07 -2.06
C ARG A 44 18.61 1.75 -3.41
N ILE A 45 19.93 1.67 -3.46
CA ILE A 45 20.69 1.37 -4.67
C ILE A 45 20.37 -0.05 -5.15
N ILE A 46 20.43 -1.04 -4.26
CA ILE A 46 20.11 -2.44 -4.59
C ILE A 46 18.67 -2.59 -5.07
N SER A 47 17.71 -1.91 -4.40
CA SER A 47 16.30 -1.92 -4.82
C SER A 47 16.13 -1.27 -6.20
N PHE A 48 16.83 -0.18 -6.49
CA PHE A 48 16.81 0.50 -7.78
C PHE A 48 17.35 -0.40 -8.90
N PHE A 49 18.54 -0.96 -8.74
CA PHE A 49 19.14 -1.84 -9.74
C PHE A 49 18.31 -3.11 -9.96
N SER A 50 17.77 -3.69 -8.90
CA SER A 50 16.86 -4.82 -9.03
C SER A 50 15.62 -4.50 -9.85
N SER A 51 15.00 -3.35 -9.63
CA SER A 51 13.85 -2.91 -10.40
C SER A 51 14.21 -2.60 -11.86
N LEU A 52 15.39 -2.03 -12.08
CA LEU A 52 15.90 -1.74 -13.42
C LEU A 52 16.11 -3.03 -14.22
N ILE A 53 16.71 -4.06 -13.62
CA ILE A 53 16.90 -5.37 -14.24
C ILE A 53 15.55 -5.99 -14.63
N LEU A 54 14.54 -5.92 -13.75
CA LEU A 54 13.21 -6.42 -14.09
C LEU A 54 12.63 -5.69 -15.30
N ILE A 55 12.69 -4.36 -15.33
CA ILE A 55 12.19 -3.56 -16.46
C ILE A 55 12.92 -3.93 -17.75
N LEU A 56 14.22 -4.17 -17.70
CA LEU A 56 15.00 -4.62 -18.87
C LEU A 56 14.57 -6.00 -19.36
N PHE A 57 14.27 -6.95 -18.46
CA PHE A 57 13.73 -8.26 -18.85
C PHE A 57 12.37 -8.14 -19.53
N LEU A 58 11.45 -7.37 -18.95
CA LEU A 58 10.11 -7.14 -19.52
C LEU A 58 10.20 -6.43 -20.88
N SER A 59 11.09 -5.45 -20.98
CA SER A 59 11.36 -4.77 -22.27
C SER A 59 11.98 -5.71 -23.30
N GLY A 60 12.79 -6.68 -22.88
CA GLY A 60 13.34 -7.71 -23.76
C GLY A 60 12.26 -8.60 -24.37
N VAL A 61 11.24 -9.00 -23.58
CA VAL A 61 10.08 -9.73 -24.08
C VAL A 61 9.31 -8.89 -25.10
N PHE A 62 9.08 -7.61 -24.78
CA PHE A 62 8.42 -6.69 -25.71
C PHE A 62 9.20 -6.52 -27.02
N ILE A 63 10.54 -6.35 -26.96
CA ILE A 63 11.41 -6.25 -28.13
C ILE A 63 11.25 -7.48 -29.02
N TYR A 64 11.28 -8.67 -28.43
CA TYR A 64 11.11 -9.92 -29.18
C TYR A 64 9.76 -9.97 -29.90
N ILE A 65 8.66 -9.72 -29.16
CA ILE A 65 7.29 -9.71 -29.72
C ILE A 65 7.11 -8.61 -30.76
N TRP A 66 7.71 -7.43 -30.56
CA TRP A 66 7.68 -6.33 -31.50
C TRP A 66 8.28 -6.71 -32.85
N TYR A 67 9.52 -7.24 -32.83
CA TYR A 67 10.21 -7.58 -34.09
C TYR A 67 9.62 -8.81 -34.79
N GLU A 68 9.10 -9.78 -34.04
CA GLU A 68 8.57 -11.01 -34.62
C GLU A 68 7.16 -10.86 -35.21
N TYR A 69 6.31 -10.01 -34.59
CA TYR A 69 4.89 -10.00 -34.94
C TYR A 69 4.34 -8.65 -35.43
N TYR A 70 4.98 -7.54 -35.10
CA TYR A 70 4.39 -6.22 -35.32
C TYR A 70 5.22 -5.31 -36.22
N SER A 71 6.56 -5.41 -36.22
CA SER A 71 7.40 -4.50 -37.00
C SER A 71 7.12 -4.54 -38.51
N ASP A 72 6.88 -5.73 -39.04
CA ASP A 72 6.65 -5.94 -40.48
C ASP A 72 5.19 -5.77 -40.89
N ALA A 73 4.27 -5.77 -39.93
CA ALA A 73 2.84 -5.57 -40.20
C ALA A 73 2.44 -4.08 -40.33
N ILE A 74 3.38 -3.17 -40.10
CA ILE A 74 3.13 -1.73 -40.19
C ILE A 74 3.22 -1.31 -41.66
N VAL A 75 2.17 -0.61 -42.15
CA VAL A 75 2.02 -0.18 -43.57
C VAL A 75 3.18 0.69 -44.06
N LEU A 76 3.75 1.47 -43.17
CA LEU A 76 4.95 2.28 -43.41
C LEU A 76 6.01 1.86 -42.40
N PRO A 77 6.91 0.93 -42.75
CA PRO A 77 7.91 0.44 -41.82
C PRO A 77 8.78 1.59 -41.33
N PHE A 78 8.97 1.64 -40.04
CA PHE A 78 9.87 2.61 -39.48
C PHE A 78 11.31 2.34 -39.94
N TYR A 79 11.97 3.36 -40.48
CA TYR A 79 13.42 3.34 -40.51
C TYR A 79 13.93 3.02 -39.10
N ARG A 80 15.05 2.31 -39.00
CA ARG A 80 15.63 1.74 -37.74
C ARG A 80 15.39 2.56 -36.46
N ARG A 81 15.33 3.89 -36.56
CA ARG A 81 15.14 4.80 -35.40
C ARG A 81 13.73 4.77 -34.81
N GLY A 82 12.69 4.55 -35.60
CA GLY A 82 11.31 4.52 -35.12
C GLY A 82 11.02 3.33 -34.21
N ASN A 83 11.60 2.18 -34.48
CA ASN A 83 11.47 1.00 -33.62
C ASN A 83 12.00 1.26 -32.20
N TRP A 84 13.12 1.97 -32.09
CA TRP A 84 13.69 2.33 -30.77
C TRP A 84 12.80 3.31 -30.00
N VAL A 85 12.06 4.20 -30.67
CA VAL A 85 11.10 5.10 -30.03
C VAL A 85 9.97 4.31 -29.41
N VAL A 86 9.41 3.32 -30.11
CA VAL A 86 8.33 2.46 -29.58
C VAL A 86 8.80 1.69 -28.34
N ILE A 87 9.99 1.09 -28.41
CA ILE A 87 10.61 0.36 -27.28
C ILE A 87 10.82 1.30 -26.09
N PHE A 88 11.32 2.51 -26.34
CA PHE A 88 11.57 3.50 -25.29
C PHE A 88 10.28 3.97 -24.61
N ILE A 89 9.22 4.20 -25.38
CA ILE A 89 7.90 4.55 -24.84
C ILE A 89 7.37 3.41 -23.96
N TYR A 90 7.50 2.15 -24.37
CA TYR A 90 7.11 1.00 -23.56
C TYR A 90 7.87 0.95 -22.22
N MET A 91 9.19 1.17 -22.27
CA MET A 91 10.02 1.26 -21.03
C MET A 91 9.55 2.37 -20.09
N ILE A 92 9.27 3.56 -20.64
CA ILE A 92 8.77 4.70 -19.84
C ILE A 92 7.41 4.37 -19.24
N LEU A 93 6.48 3.83 -20.00
CA LEU A 93 5.16 3.44 -19.53
C LEU A 93 5.28 2.42 -18.39
N THR A 94 6.08 1.37 -18.56
CA THR A 94 6.33 0.37 -17.52
C THR A 94 6.87 1.00 -16.25
N LEU A 95 7.83 1.90 -16.36
CA LEU A 95 8.43 2.61 -15.22
C LEU A 95 7.41 3.52 -14.52
N LEU A 96 6.61 4.27 -15.27
CA LEU A 96 5.58 5.17 -14.74
C LEU A 96 4.49 4.39 -14.00
N PHE A 97 3.99 3.31 -14.58
CA PHE A 97 2.96 2.48 -13.96
C PHE A 97 3.49 1.76 -12.72
N PHE A 98 4.70 1.19 -12.76
CA PHE A 98 5.33 0.60 -11.58
C PHE A 98 5.55 1.63 -10.47
N LYS A 99 5.92 2.87 -10.81
CA LYS A 99 6.04 3.96 -9.82
C LYS A 99 4.68 4.36 -9.25
N ALA A 100 3.65 4.50 -10.08
CA ALA A 100 2.31 4.91 -9.69
C ALA A 100 1.65 3.88 -8.75
N TYR A 101 1.70 2.60 -9.12
CA TYR A 101 1.13 1.51 -8.32
C TYR A 101 2.03 1.02 -7.19
N GLY A 102 3.25 1.58 -7.06
CA GLY A 102 4.18 1.24 -5.99
C GLY A 102 4.97 -0.05 -6.22
N GLY A 103 4.98 -0.60 -7.43
CA GLY A 103 5.71 -1.83 -7.80
C GLY A 103 7.24 -1.74 -7.64
N LEU A 104 7.80 -0.53 -7.52
CA LEU A 104 9.21 -0.29 -7.25
C LEU A 104 9.56 -0.29 -5.75
N LYS A 105 8.58 -0.37 -4.84
CA LYS A 105 8.76 -0.26 -3.39
C LYS A 105 9.16 -1.60 -2.76
N MET A 106 10.26 -2.17 -3.23
CA MET A 106 10.81 -3.41 -2.72
C MET A 106 11.17 -3.31 -1.23
N GLY A 107 10.80 -4.34 -0.44
CA GLY A 107 11.03 -4.37 1.01
C GLY A 107 10.11 -3.48 1.84
N TYR A 108 9.21 -2.71 1.23
CA TYR A 108 8.15 -1.98 1.92
C TYR A 108 6.81 -2.71 1.85
N LEU A 109 6.45 -3.25 0.69
CA LEU A 109 5.23 -4.01 0.47
C LEU A 109 5.40 -5.48 0.84
N LYS A 110 4.30 -6.19 1.09
CA LYS A 110 4.29 -7.65 1.16
C LYS A 110 4.52 -8.24 -0.23
N ARG A 111 4.93 -9.52 -0.30
CA ARG A 111 5.12 -10.23 -1.59
C ARG A 111 3.86 -10.20 -2.45
N SER A 112 2.69 -10.52 -1.83
CA SER A 112 1.39 -10.48 -2.50
C SER A 112 1.07 -9.11 -3.07
N ASP A 113 1.22 -8.06 -2.26
CA ASP A 113 0.88 -6.69 -2.65
C ASP A 113 1.78 -6.22 -3.81
N MET A 114 3.06 -6.64 -3.79
CA MET A 114 4.01 -6.33 -4.86
C MET A 114 3.67 -7.08 -6.15
N LEU A 115 3.27 -8.36 -6.03
CA LEU A 115 2.80 -9.16 -7.17
C LEU A 115 1.56 -8.52 -7.81
N TYR A 116 0.55 -8.18 -7.01
CA TYR A 116 -0.65 -7.50 -7.51
C TYR A 116 -0.32 -6.16 -8.17
N SER A 117 0.51 -5.34 -7.50
CA SER A 117 0.91 -4.03 -8.02
C SER A 117 1.61 -4.13 -9.39
N GLN A 118 2.59 -5.02 -9.52
CA GLN A 118 3.34 -5.20 -10.77
C GLN A 118 2.48 -5.86 -11.86
N SER A 119 1.66 -6.86 -11.51
CA SER A 119 0.79 -7.55 -12.47
C SER A 119 -0.28 -6.63 -13.05
N ILE A 120 -0.96 -5.84 -12.21
CA ILE A 120 -1.97 -4.87 -12.67
C ILE A 120 -1.30 -3.80 -13.55
N SER A 121 -0.12 -3.31 -13.14
CA SER A 121 0.64 -2.35 -13.93
C SER A 121 0.97 -2.90 -15.32
N MET A 122 1.44 -4.15 -15.39
CA MET A 122 1.81 -4.76 -16.67
C MET A 122 0.62 -4.98 -17.59
N VAL A 123 -0.49 -5.48 -17.05
CA VAL A 123 -1.74 -5.62 -17.84
C VAL A 123 -2.17 -4.26 -18.42
N ALA A 124 -2.14 -3.20 -17.61
CA ALA A 124 -2.50 -1.87 -18.06
C ALA A 124 -1.54 -1.34 -19.13
N VAL A 125 -0.22 -1.51 -18.93
CA VAL A 125 0.78 -1.12 -19.94
C VAL A 125 0.60 -1.87 -21.25
N ASN A 126 0.37 -3.18 -21.19
CA ASN A 126 0.21 -4.01 -22.39
C ASN A 126 -1.07 -3.65 -23.16
N ILE A 127 -2.17 -3.32 -22.46
CA ILE A 127 -3.39 -2.80 -23.11
C ILE A 127 -3.11 -1.48 -23.83
N ILE A 128 -2.46 -0.51 -23.14
CA ILE A 128 -2.12 0.78 -23.74
C ILE A 128 -1.20 0.58 -24.95
N THR A 129 -0.20 -0.28 -24.81
CA THR A 129 0.75 -0.59 -25.88
C THR A 129 0.07 -1.24 -27.07
N TYR A 130 -0.90 -2.13 -26.86
CA TYR A 130 -1.70 -2.71 -27.94
C TYR A 130 -2.45 -1.64 -28.75
N PHE A 131 -3.12 -0.72 -28.06
CA PHE A 131 -3.78 0.40 -28.73
C PHE A 131 -2.78 1.31 -29.45
N GLN A 132 -1.63 1.59 -28.85
CA GLN A 132 -0.58 2.36 -29.48
C GLN A 132 -0.10 1.70 -30.79
N ILE A 133 0.15 0.39 -30.77
CA ILE A 133 0.58 -0.37 -31.96
C ILE A 133 -0.51 -0.34 -33.02
N SER A 134 -1.76 -0.53 -32.65
CA SER A 134 -2.90 -0.51 -33.56
C SER A 134 -3.09 0.86 -34.22
N VAL A 135 -2.89 1.96 -33.49
CA VAL A 135 -2.91 3.32 -34.04
C VAL A 135 -1.77 3.54 -35.05
N ILE A 136 -0.57 3.07 -34.72
CA ILE A 136 0.59 3.17 -35.63
C ILE A 136 0.35 2.35 -36.90
N GLY A 137 -0.19 1.15 -36.77
CA GLY A 137 -0.50 0.27 -37.92
C GLY A 137 -1.75 0.66 -38.72
N ARG A 138 -2.53 1.63 -38.21
CA ARG A 138 -3.82 2.08 -38.81
C ARG A 138 -4.86 0.96 -38.94
N ASP A 139 -4.70 -0.12 -38.20
CA ASP A 139 -5.62 -1.26 -38.16
C ASP A 139 -5.53 -1.97 -36.81
N PHE A 140 -6.56 -2.75 -36.48
CA PHE A 140 -6.49 -3.59 -35.27
C PHE A 140 -5.53 -4.76 -35.52
N MET A 141 -4.39 -4.70 -34.85
CA MET A 141 -3.36 -5.73 -34.92
C MET A 141 -3.79 -7.04 -34.27
N LYS A 142 -3.14 -8.15 -34.63
CA LYS A 142 -3.39 -9.45 -33.99
C LYS A 142 -3.19 -9.37 -32.47
N VAL A 143 -4.23 -9.73 -31.70
CA VAL A 143 -4.22 -9.67 -30.21
C VAL A 143 -3.42 -10.82 -29.60
N ILE A 144 -3.37 -11.97 -30.27
CA ILE A 144 -2.76 -13.22 -29.73
C ILE A 144 -1.32 -13.04 -29.25
N PRO A 145 -0.39 -12.41 -30.01
CA PRO A 145 0.97 -12.19 -29.53
C PRO A 145 1.04 -11.36 -28.25
N MET A 146 0.13 -10.37 -28.10
CA MET A 146 0.06 -9.54 -26.91
C MET A 146 -0.42 -10.32 -25.68
N ILE A 147 -1.31 -11.29 -25.87
CA ILE A 147 -1.74 -12.20 -24.80
C ILE A 147 -0.58 -13.08 -24.36
N TYR A 148 0.19 -13.65 -25.29
CA TYR A 148 1.38 -14.44 -24.97
C TYR A 148 2.44 -13.59 -24.24
N MET A 149 2.67 -12.35 -24.68
CA MET A 149 3.54 -11.40 -24.01
C MET A 149 3.09 -11.14 -22.56
N THR A 150 1.81 -10.85 -22.38
CA THR A 150 1.26 -10.59 -21.03
C THR A 150 1.39 -11.81 -20.12
N ALA A 151 1.16 -13.01 -20.63
CA ALA A 151 1.36 -14.24 -19.87
C ALA A 151 2.84 -14.43 -19.47
N ALA A 152 3.76 -14.22 -20.42
CA ALA A 152 5.20 -14.27 -20.15
C ALA A 152 5.63 -13.24 -19.11
N ASP A 153 5.15 -12.00 -19.21
CA ASP A 153 5.43 -10.93 -18.25
C ASP A 153 4.97 -11.31 -16.84
N LEU A 154 3.77 -11.88 -16.69
CA LEU A 154 3.25 -12.31 -15.38
C LEU A 154 4.07 -13.44 -14.78
N ILE A 155 4.57 -14.37 -15.59
CA ILE A 155 5.47 -15.44 -15.15
C ILE A 155 6.80 -14.84 -14.69
N ILE A 156 7.40 -13.96 -15.49
CA ILE A 156 8.67 -13.29 -15.16
C ILE A 156 8.54 -12.52 -13.86
N ILE A 157 7.49 -11.73 -13.69
CA ILE A 157 7.21 -10.97 -12.46
C ILE A 157 7.11 -11.90 -11.26
N SER A 158 6.39 -13.02 -11.38
CA SER A 158 6.19 -13.98 -10.30
C SER A 158 7.52 -14.62 -9.86
N VAL A 159 8.32 -15.09 -10.81
CA VAL A 159 9.64 -15.66 -10.55
C VAL A 159 10.58 -14.61 -9.97
N TRP A 160 10.57 -13.40 -10.53
CA TRP A 160 11.41 -12.29 -10.07
C TRP A 160 11.12 -11.91 -8.62
N ILE A 161 9.85 -11.75 -8.26
CA ILE A 161 9.46 -11.41 -6.89
C ILE A 161 9.89 -12.50 -5.92
N PHE A 162 9.73 -13.77 -6.30
CA PHE A 162 10.14 -14.90 -5.47
C PHE A 162 11.65 -14.92 -5.23
N CYS A 163 12.46 -14.84 -6.28
CA CYS A 163 13.92 -14.85 -6.20
C CYS A 163 14.45 -13.63 -5.45
N ASN A 164 13.96 -12.46 -5.84
CA ASN A 164 14.42 -11.20 -5.29
C ASN A 164 14.07 -11.03 -3.81
N ASN A 165 12.89 -11.50 -3.40
CA ASN A 165 12.53 -11.47 -1.98
C ASN A 165 13.43 -12.42 -1.14
N ARG A 166 13.84 -13.56 -1.66
CA ARG A 166 14.80 -14.43 -0.96
C ARG A 166 16.16 -13.75 -0.78
N ILE A 167 16.66 -13.12 -1.84
CA ILE A 167 17.92 -12.36 -1.80
C ILE A 167 17.79 -11.19 -0.81
N TYR A 168 16.68 -10.46 -0.88
CA TYR A 168 16.42 -9.33 0.00
C TYR A 168 16.38 -9.71 1.48
N LEU A 169 15.68 -10.78 1.86
CA LEU A 169 15.61 -11.25 3.23
C LEU A 169 16.97 -11.78 3.76
N LYS A 170 17.81 -12.33 2.86
CA LYS A 170 19.17 -12.74 3.22
C LYS A 170 20.07 -11.54 3.47
N LEU A 171 19.95 -10.49 2.66
CA LEU A 171 20.73 -9.26 2.80
C LEU A 171 20.25 -8.36 3.94
N TYR A 172 18.93 -8.32 4.18
CA TYR A 172 18.26 -7.44 5.15
C TYR A 172 17.35 -8.25 6.08
N PRO A 173 17.91 -8.90 7.09
CA PRO A 173 17.13 -9.65 8.06
C PRO A 173 16.18 -8.74 8.84
N PRO A 174 15.08 -9.29 9.40
CA PRO A 174 14.11 -8.53 10.17
C PRO A 174 14.77 -7.86 11.36
N ARG A 175 14.35 -6.60 11.63
CA ARG A 175 14.92 -5.80 12.72
C ARG A 175 14.37 -6.22 14.06
N LYS A 176 15.26 -6.24 15.04
CA LYS A 176 14.92 -6.50 16.43
C LYS A 176 14.39 -5.23 17.07
N LEU A 177 13.16 -5.27 17.52
CA LEU A 177 12.47 -4.13 18.09
C LEU A 177 12.00 -4.44 19.50
N ILE A 178 12.02 -3.40 20.34
CA ILE A 178 11.38 -3.38 21.64
C ILE A 178 10.15 -2.50 21.59
N ILE A 179 9.07 -2.89 22.25
CA ILE A 179 7.86 -2.07 22.37
C ILE A 179 7.79 -1.44 23.77
N VAL A 180 7.67 -0.12 23.83
CA VAL A 180 7.41 0.63 25.06
C VAL A 180 5.97 1.12 25.01
N TYR A 181 5.17 0.74 26.02
CA TYR A 181 3.72 0.96 25.98
C TYR A 181 3.18 1.56 27.28
N GLY A 182 2.16 2.42 27.13
CA GLY A 182 1.41 3.03 28.24
C GLY A 182 0.07 2.38 28.52
N SER A 183 -0.58 1.80 27.50
CA SER A 183 -1.92 1.23 27.59
C SER A 183 -2.07 -0.15 26.94
N LYS A 184 -3.26 -0.77 27.09
CA LYS A 184 -3.59 -2.08 26.49
C LYS A 184 -3.56 -2.11 24.96
N ASN A 185 -3.57 -0.95 24.28
CA ASN A 185 -3.56 -0.87 22.81
C ASN A 185 -2.25 -1.39 22.17
N ALA A 186 -1.20 -1.58 22.97
CA ALA A 186 0.05 -2.19 22.53
C ALA A 186 -0.13 -3.60 21.98
N GLU A 187 -1.04 -4.40 22.54
CA GLU A 187 -1.30 -5.77 22.10
C GLU A 187 -1.81 -5.80 20.65
N THR A 188 -2.76 -4.93 20.31
CA THR A 188 -3.31 -4.82 18.96
C THR A 188 -2.24 -4.42 17.93
N LEU A 189 -1.36 -3.49 18.30
CA LEU A 189 -0.24 -3.06 17.45
C LEU A 189 0.78 -4.18 17.28
N THR A 190 1.14 -4.86 18.36
CA THR A 190 2.05 -6.01 18.35
C THR A 190 1.52 -7.11 17.43
N ASN A 191 0.24 -7.45 17.53
CA ASN A 191 -0.41 -8.45 16.66
C ASN A 191 -0.44 -8.04 15.19
N LYS A 192 -0.60 -6.75 14.88
CA LYS A 192 -0.52 -6.25 13.50
C LYS A 192 0.91 -6.30 12.96
N MET A 193 1.89 -5.94 13.77
CA MET A 193 3.30 -5.94 13.36
C MET A 193 3.88 -7.35 13.28
N SER A 194 3.45 -8.28 14.12
CA SER A 194 3.87 -9.69 14.06
C SER A 194 3.41 -10.41 12.78
N LYS A 195 2.39 -9.89 12.07
CA LYS A 195 2.03 -10.38 10.72
C LYS A 195 3.08 -10.02 9.64
N ARG A 196 4.07 -9.21 9.99
CA ARG A 196 5.18 -8.78 9.12
C ARG A 196 6.51 -9.25 9.70
N GLU A 197 6.62 -10.55 9.95
CA GLU A 197 7.84 -11.21 10.46
C GLU A 197 9.03 -11.04 9.49
N ASP A 198 8.74 -10.81 8.22
CA ASP A 198 9.72 -10.46 7.19
C ASP A 198 10.47 -9.16 7.48
N LYS A 199 9.89 -8.25 8.25
CA LYS A 199 10.40 -6.89 8.46
C LYS A 199 10.67 -6.54 9.92
N TYR A 200 9.85 -7.04 10.83
CA TYR A 200 9.86 -6.69 12.23
C TYR A 200 9.91 -7.92 13.11
N MET A 201 10.84 -7.94 14.05
CA MET A 201 10.93 -8.94 15.11
C MET A 201 10.78 -8.22 16.45
N ILE A 202 9.61 -8.31 17.07
CA ILE A 202 9.37 -7.74 18.39
C ILE A 202 9.92 -8.72 19.42
N CYS A 203 11.02 -8.35 20.07
CA CYS A 203 11.75 -9.21 21.00
C CYS A 203 11.28 -9.03 22.45
N GLU A 204 10.89 -7.82 22.82
CA GLU A 204 10.51 -7.50 24.20
C GLU A 204 9.44 -6.40 24.25
N SER A 205 8.72 -6.35 25.38
CA SER A 205 7.73 -5.32 25.67
C SER A 205 7.95 -4.80 27.09
N ILE A 206 8.07 -3.47 27.26
CA ILE A 206 8.28 -2.80 28.51
C ILE A 206 7.14 -1.82 28.79
N SER A 207 6.64 -1.85 30.01
CA SER A 207 5.63 -0.89 30.46
C SER A 207 6.31 0.44 30.84
N ILE A 208 5.61 1.54 30.55
CA ILE A 208 6.02 2.90 30.98
C ILE A 208 6.13 3.06 32.52
N LYS A 209 5.55 2.14 33.29
CA LYS A 209 5.59 2.15 34.73
C LYS A 209 6.97 1.79 35.30
N GLU A 210 7.85 1.26 34.49
CA GLU A 210 9.22 0.95 34.88
C GLU A 210 10.09 2.20 34.89
N ASP A 211 11.21 2.14 35.63
CA ASP A 211 12.14 3.26 35.72
C ASP A 211 12.73 3.62 34.34
N PHE A 212 12.86 4.92 34.08
CA PHE A 212 13.35 5.45 32.81
C PHE A 212 14.77 4.99 32.46
N SER A 213 15.62 4.81 33.52
CA SER A 213 16.98 4.30 33.35
C SER A 213 16.98 2.87 32.83
N ARG A 214 16.05 2.03 33.30
CA ARG A 214 15.86 0.66 32.79
C ARG A 214 15.37 0.64 31.37
N ILE A 215 14.39 1.50 31.02
CA ILE A 215 13.88 1.64 29.66
C ILE A 215 15.01 2.01 28.68
N LYS A 216 15.88 2.96 29.03
CA LYS A 216 17.06 3.33 28.24
C LYS A 216 18.02 2.16 28.03
N ASN A 217 18.34 1.44 29.06
CA ASN A 217 19.27 0.30 29.01
C ASN A 217 18.72 -0.81 28.10
N GLU A 218 17.43 -1.11 28.18
CA GLU A 218 16.85 -2.12 27.33
C GLU A 218 16.77 -1.65 25.88
N ILE A 219 16.36 -0.39 25.61
CA ILE A 219 16.35 0.17 24.24
C ILE A 219 17.74 0.06 23.59
N SER A 220 18.81 0.25 24.36
CA SER A 220 20.19 0.19 23.83
C SER A 220 20.53 -1.16 23.18
N ARG A 221 19.92 -2.26 23.62
CA ARG A 221 20.17 -3.63 23.16
C ARG A 221 19.48 -4.00 21.84
N TYR A 222 18.55 -3.15 21.35
CA TYR A 222 17.74 -3.43 20.16
C TYR A 222 18.05 -2.45 19.04
N ASP A 223 17.64 -2.80 17.81
CA ASP A 223 17.86 -1.97 16.61
C ASP A 223 16.92 -0.76 16.55
N GLY A 224 15.80 -0.85 17.26
CA GLY A 224 14.83 0.24 17.33
C GLY A 224 13.74 0.01 18.39
N VAL A 225 12.96 1.05 18.60
CA VAL A 225 11.87 1.10 19.56
C VAL A 225 10.54 1.39 18.90
N ILE A 226 9.48 0.76 19.39
CA ILE A 226 8.09 1.07 19.06
C ILE A 226 7.49 1.79 20.26
N ILE A 227 7.02 3.02 20.06
CA ILE A 227 6.38 3.83 21.08
C ILE A 227 4.86 3.76 20.88
N CYS A 228 4.14 3.21 21.86
CA CYS A 228 2.70 3.05 21.80
C CYS A 228 2.03 3.69 23.01
N ASP A 229 1.21 4.71 22.75
CA ASP A 229 0.35 5.39 23.74
C ASP A 229 1.08 5.83 25.01
N ILE A 230 2.12 6.64 24.85
CA ILE A 230 2.93 7.20 25.93
C ILE A 230 2.59 8.68 26.12
N SER A 231 2.74 9.19 27.37
CA SER A 231 2.57 10.61 27.69
C SER A 231 3.59 11.48 26.95
N GLY A 232 3.23 12.73 26.64
CA GLY A 232 4.04 13.62 25.77
C GLY A 232 5.48 13.82 26.26
N LYS A 233 5.68 14.07 27.57
CA LYS A 233 7.01 14.32 28.15
C LYS A 233 7.93 13.11 27.98
N LEU A 234 7.52 11.96 28.47
CA LEU A 234 8.35 10.75 28.41
C LEU A 234 8.55 10.25 26.97
N ARG A 235 7.54 10.43 26.11
CA ARG A 235 7.66 10.16 24.66
C ARG A 235 8.79 10.98 24.04
N ASN A 236 8.85 12.27 24.33
CA ASN A 236 9.88 13.16 23.82
C ASN A 236 11.28 12.78 24.34
N ASP A 237 11.40 12.40 25.62
CA ASP A 237 12.67 11.96 26.20
C ASP A 237 13.17 10.67 25.55
N ILE A 238 12.28 9.70 25.27
CA ILE A 238 12.63 8.47 24.55
C ILE A 238 13.05 8.80 23.10
N ILE A 239 12.32 9.70 22.42
CA ILE A 239 12.64 10.11 21.04
C ILE A 239 14.04 10.75 21.00
N LYS A 240 14.34 11.70 21.89
CA LYS A 240 15.65 12.36 21.96
C LYS A 240 16.76 11.34 22.21
N TYR A 241 16.60 10.47 23.18
CA TYR A 241 17.58 9.41 23.48
C TYR A 241 17.83 8.48 22.29
N CYS A 242 16.76 8.03 21.63
CA CYS A 242 16.90 7.17 20.45
C CYS A 242 17.56 7.88 19.27
N PHE A 243 17.26 9.17 19.08
CA PHE A 243 17.88 9.98 18.04
C PHE A 243 19.39 10.14 18.29
N GLU A 244 19.80 10.49 19.52
CA GLU A 244 21.21 10.59 19.91
C GLU A 244 21.96 9.26 19.69
N LYS A 245 21.33 8.13 19.94
CA LYS A 245 21.91 6.79 19.77
C LYS A 245 21.70 6.22 18.38
N SER A 246 21.21 6.99 17.42
CA SER A 246 20.91 6.57 16.03
C SER A 246 20.03 5.32 15.96
N LYS A 247 19.14 5.11 16.95
CA LYS A 247 18.18 4.02 16.99
C LYS A 247 16.93 4.37 16.19
N ARG A 248 16.31 3.38 15.56
CA ARG A 248 15.06 3.61 14.82
C ARG A 248 13.87 3.72 15.76
N ILE A 249 12.98 4.65 15.44
CA ILE A 249 11.79 4.92 16.24
C ILE A 249 10.56 4.70 15.37
N TYR A 250 9.64 3.89 15.85
CA TYR A 250 8.30 3.71 15.30
C TYR A 250 7.30 4.26 16.30
N ILE A 251 6.54 5.25 15.90
CA ILE A 251 5.60 5.95 16.78
C ILE A 251 4.19 5.66 16.30
N SER A 252 3.32 5.23 17.24
CA SER A 252 1.87 5.25 17.00
C SER A 252 1.39 6.70 17.12
N PRO A 253 0.99 7.37 16.01
CA PRO A 253 0.66 8.79 16.05
C PRO A 253 -0.62 9.02 16.84
N LYS A 254 -0.66 10.10 17.61
CA LYS A 254 -1.87 10.67 18.22
C LYS A 254 -2.52 11.64 17.23
N ILE A 255 -3.76 12.04 17.49
CA ILE A 255 -4.50 12.99 16.63
C ILE A 255 -3.71 14.30 16.46
N SER A 256 -3.10 14.80 17.56
CA SER A 256 -2.23 15.98 17.51
C SER A 256 -1.05 15.83 16.55
N ASP A 257 -0.42 14.64 16.52
CA ASP A 257 0.72 14.38 15.64
C ASP A 257 0.29 14.37 14.15
N ILE A 258 -0.93 13.88 13.88
CA ILE A 258 -1.51 13.87 12.53
C ILE A 258 -1.80 15.31 12.06
N ILE A 259 -2.37 16.14 12.96
CA ILE A 259 -2.67 17.56 12.67
C ILE A 259 -1.37 18.31 12.37
N ILE A 260 -0.35 18.18 13.25
CA ILE A 260 0.96 18.82 13.08
C ILE A 260 1.63 18.40 11.77
N ARG A 261 1.53 17.12 11.42
CA ARG A 261 2.12 16.60 10.16
C ARG A 261 1.45 17.15 8.91
N GLY A 262 0.18 17.53 8.99
CA GLY A 262 -0.57 18.18 7.91
C GLY A 262 -0.42 19.69 7.87
N GLY A 263 0.34 20.29 8.80
CA GLY A 263 0.56 21.73 8.85
C GLY A 263 1.50 22.22 7.75
N GLU A 264 1.33 23.48 7.37
CA GLU A 264 2.20 24.19 6.44
C GLU A 264 3.38 24.82 7.17
N ASP A 265 4.58 24.65 6.60
CA ASP A 265 5.79 25.28 7.12
C ASP A 265 5.78 26.79 6.80
N ILE A 266 5.68 27.64 7.82
CA ILE A 266 5.82 29.08 7.70
C ILE A 266 7.13 29.51 8.35
N ARG A 267 7.88 30.36 7.65
CA ARG A 267 9.07 31.00 8.19
C ARG A 267 8.75 32.45 8.54
N LEU A 268 8.80 32.76 9.83
CA LEU A 268 8.72 34.12 10.31
C LEU A 268 10.13 34.52 10.79
N PHE A 269 10.86 35.24 9.93
CA PHE A 269 12.29 35.53 10.12
C PHE A 269 13.07 34.22 10.36
N ASP A 270 13.75 34.09 11.49
CA ASP A 270 14.56 32.92 11.84
C ASP A 270 13.79 31.83 12.61
N SER A 271 12.49 32.05 12.84
CA SER A 271 11.66 31.13 13.63
C SER A 271 10.79 30.25 12.72
N PRO A 272 10.98 28.93 12.71
CA PRO A 272 10.10 28.01 12.00
C PRO A 272 8.75 27.89 12.74
N LEU A 273 7.66 28.11 12.04
CA LEU A 273 6.30 27.96 12.56
C LEU A 273 5.54 26.93 11.71
N LEU A 274 4.70 26.14 12.37
CA LEU A 274 3.78 25.22 11.70
C LEU A 274 2.35 25.79 11.79
N LEU A 275 1.77 26.10 10.65
CA LEU A 275 0.40 26.55 10.56
C LEU A 275 -0.52 25.36 10.36
N CYS A 276 -1.29 25.03 11.38
CA CYS A 276 -2.31 23.97 11.30
C CYS A 276 -3.69 24.60 11.12
N ARG A 277 -4.32 24.32 9.98
CA ARG A 277 -5.66 24.81 9.64
C ARG A 277 -6.62 23.64 9.43
N ASN A 278 -7.90 23.87 9.70
CA ASN A 278 -8.97 22.95 9.37
C ASN A 278 -9.87 23.55 8.29
N GLU A 279 -9.30 23.88 7.15
CA GLU A 279 -10.01 24.57 6.06
C GLU A 279 -10.71 23.62 5.08
N GLY A 280 -10.55 22.32 5.25
CA GLY A 280 -11.07 21.33 4.30
C GLY A 280 -10.34 21.37 2.95
N LEU A 281 -11.06 21.13 1.87
CA LEU A 281 -10.49 21.16 0.52
C LEU A 281 -10.33 22.60 0.03
N SER A 282 -9.18 22.95 -0.58
CA SER A 282 -8.97 24.21 -1.28
C SER A 282 -9.95 24.36 -2.46
N PHE A 283 -10.12 25.59 -2.97
CA PHE A 283 -11.00 25.84 -4.12
C PHE A 283 -10.59 24.98 -5.32
N ASP A 284 -9.31 24.93 -5.64
CA ASP A 284 -8.78 24.13 -6.75
C ASP A 284 -9.09 22.65 -6.58
N GLN A 285 -8.85 22.10 -5.39
CA GLN A 285 -9.16 20.70 -5.08
C GLN A 285 -10.66 20.39 -5.20
N ARG A 286 -11.53 21.32 -4.78
CA ARG A 286 -12.98 21.20 -4.94
C ARG A 286 -13.40 21.23 -6.41
N LEU A 287 -12.79 22.13 -7.19
CA LEU A 287 -13.05 22.25 -8.62
C LEU A 287 -12.64 20.97 -9.37
N PHE A 288 -11.40 20.52 -9.19
CA PHE A 288 -10.91 19.27 -9.79
C PHE A 288 -11.77 18.08 -9.39
N LYS A 289 -12.06 17.95 -8.08
CA LYS A 289 -12.95 16.89 -7.61
C LYS A 289 -14.30 16.95 -8.34
N ARG A 290 -14.92 18.13 -8.47
CA ARG A 290 -16.23 18.27 -9.11
C ARG A 290 -16.19 17.91 -10.59
N ILE A 291 -15.15 18.30 -11.31
CA ILE A 291 -14.96 17.94 -12.71
C ILE A 291 -14.87 16.41 -12.85
N PHE A 292 -14.04 15.75 -12.04
CA PHE A 292 -13.91 14.30 -12.07
C PHE A 292 -15.21 13.59 -11.65
N ASP A 293 -15.90 14.07 -10.62
CA ASP A 293 -17.18 13.51 -10.17
C ASP A 293 -18.21 13.54 -11.32
N ILE A 294 -18.31 14.65 -12.06
CA ILE A 294 -19.23 14.81 -13.20
C ILE A 294 -18.81 13.89 -14.35
N LEU A 295 -17.53 13.91 -14.73
CA LEU A 295 -17.01 13.11 -15.83
C LEU A 295 -17.26 11.61 -15.60
N PHE A 296 -16.86 11.10 -14.45
CA PHE A 296 -17.06 9.69 -14.11
C PHE A 296 -18.53 9.32 -13.93
N SER A 297 -19.38 10.23 -13.43
CA SER A 297 -20.80 9.99 -13.32
C SER A 297 -21.45 9.89 -14.69
N VAL A 298 -21.10 10.76 -15.65
CA VAL A 298 -21.65 10.73 -17.01
C VAL A 298 -21.22 9.45 -17.75
N ILE A 299 -19.92 9.13 -17.68
CA ILE A 299 -19.40 7.90 -18.31
C ILE A 299 -20.04 6.66 -17.65
N GLY A 300 -20.12 6.64 -16.32
CA GLY A 300 -20.74 5.55 -15.57
C GLY A 300 -22.20 5.35 -15.94
N LEU A 301 -22.98 6.43 -16.04
CA LEU A 301 -24.37 6.37 -16.49
C LEU A 301 -24.50 5.87 -17.93
N ALA A 302 -23.64 6.32 -18.84
CA ALA A 302 -23.67 5.89 -20.23
C ALA A 302 -23.38 4.38 -20.37
N VAL A 303 -22.32 3.90 -19.67
CA VAL A 303 -21.91 2.49 -19.72
C VAL A 303 -22.90 1.57 -19.01
N LEU A 304 -23.44 2.00 -17.86
CA LEU A 304 -24.35 1.19 -17.04
C LEU A 304 -25.84 1.34 -17.45
N SER A 305 -26.17 2.28 -18.35
CA SER A 305 -27.57 2.52 -18.79
C SER A 305 -28.27 1.27 -19.30
N PRO A 306 -27.68 0.38 -20.13
CA PRO A 306 -28.36 -0.84 -20.58
C PRO A 306 -28.66 -1.78 -19.40
N ILE A 307 -27.76 -1.88 -18.42
CA ILE A 307 -27.97 -2.70 -17.21
C ILE A 307 -29.11 -2.12 -16.37
N PHE A 308 -29.14 -0.80 -16.19
CA PHE A 308 -30.22 -0.14 -15.46
C PHE A 308 -31.57 -0.33 -16.12
N LEU A 309 -31.65 -0.32 -17.46
CA LEU A 309 -32.87 -0.60 -18.20
C LEU A 309 -33.35 -2.03 -17.99
N ILE A 310 -32.44 -3.01 -18.03
CA ILE A 310 -32.77 -4.42 -17.76
C ILE A 310 -33.32 -4.59 -16.33
N ILE A 311 -32.66 -4.00 -15.34
CA ILE A 311 -33.12 -4.05 -13.94
C ILE A 311 -34.47 -3.35 -13.77
N ALA A 312 -34.67 -2.21 -14.41
CA ALA A 312 -35.93 -1.47 -14.37
C ALA A 312 -37.08 -2.29 -14.99
N ALA A 313 -36.83 -2.97 -16.10
CA ALA A 313 -37.80 -3.86 -16.72
C ALA A 313 -38.11 -5.07 -15.82
N ALA A 314 -37.08 -5.69 -15.22
CA ALA A 314 -37.28 -6.81 -14.29
C ALA A 314 -38.17 -6.41 -13.09
N ILE A 315 -37.89 -5.29 -12.44
CA ILE A 315 -38.70 -4.76 -11.33
C ILE A 315 -40.16 -4.52 -11.77
N LYS A 316 -40.35 -4.02 -13.01
CA LYS A 316 -41.68 -3.73 -13.53
C LYS A 316 -42.50 -4.98 -13.85
N ILE A 317 -41.80 -6.07 -14.23
CA ILE A 317 -42.42 -7.37 -14.51
C ILE A 317 -42.75 -8.11 -13.21
N ASP A 318 -41.85 -8.06 -12.23
CA ASP A 318 -41.98 -8.80 -10.96
C ASP A 318 -43.05 -8.19 -10.05
N ASP A 319 -42.86 -6.94 -9.58
CA ASP A 319 -43.70 -6.32 -8.56
C ASP A 319 -44.65 -5.24 -9.06
N ARG A 320 -44.59 -4.83 -10.34
CA ARG A 320 -45.24 -3.63 -10.91
C ARG A 320 -44.99 -2.34 -10.09
N GLY A 321 -43.99 -2.37 -9.19
CA GLY A 321 -43.65 -1.31 -8.25
C GLY A 321 -42.95 -0.11 -8.89
N LYS A 322 -42.52 0.81 -8.03
CA LYS A 322 -41.74 2.00 -8.44
C LYS A 322 -40.29 1.58 -8.71
N ILE A 323 -39.76 1.94 -9.87
CA ILE A 323 -38.36 1.62 -10.30
C ILE A 323 -37.35 2.32 -9.38
N PHE A 324 -37.68 3.51 -8.86
CA PHE A 324 -36.83 4.28 -7.98
C PHE A 324 -37.42 4.38 -6.59
N TYR A 325 -36.67 3.97 -5.58
CA TYR A 325 -36.99 4.20 -4.18
C TYR A 325 -36.36 5.54 -3.72
N LYS A 326 -37.17 6.39 -3.09
CA LYS A 326 -36.75 7.72 -2.60
C LYS A 326 -36.64 7.69 -1.09
N GLN A 327 -35.45 7.92 -0.54
CA GLN A 327 -35.20 8.02 0.89
C GLN A 327 -34.65 9.39 1.25
N LYS A 328 -35.19 10.04 2.27
CA LYS A 328 -34.59 11.26 2.83
C LYS A 328 -33.34 10.91 3.58
N ARG A 329 -32.24 11.58 3.24
CA ARG A 329 -30.96 11.50 3.93
C ARG A 329 -30.44 12.89 4.27
N LEU A 330 -29.58 12.98 5.29
CA LEU A 330 -28.94 14.23 5.69
C LEU A 330 -27.54 14.34 5.05
N THR A 331 -27.25 15.54 4.54
CA THR A 331 -25.89 15.91 4.14
C THR A 331 -25.03 16.23 5.35
N MET A 332 -23.71 16.41 5.12
CA MET A 332 -22.74 16.81 6.16
C MET A 332 -23.13 18.12 6.89
N ASN A 333 -23.95 18.98 6.27
CA ASN A 333 -24.45 20.25 6.83
C ASN A 333 -25.91 20.14 7.34
N ALA A 334 -26.35 18.95 7.70
CA ALA A 334 -27.71 18.66 8.18
C ALA A 334 -28.84 19.08 7.21
N LYS A 335 -28.55 19.32 5.92
CA LYS A 335 -29.58 19.57 4.92
C LYS A 335 -30.14 18.25 4.42
N GLU A 336 -31.47 18.14 4.38
CA GLU A 336 -32.14 16.98 3.82
C GLU A 336 -32.00 16.95 2.30
N PHE A 337 -31.72 15.76 1.76
CA PHE A 337 -31.79 15.49 0.32
C PHE A 337 -32.46 14.13 0.07
N LEU A 338 -33.08 14.02 -1.10
CA LEU A 338 -33.73 12.79 -1.55
C LEU A 338 -32.66 11.90 -2.24
N SER A 339 -32.29 10.82 -1.59
CA SER A 339 -31.43 9.78 -2.21
C SER A 339 -32.29 8.84 -3.05
N LEU A 340 -31.85 8.55 -4.26
CA LEU A 340 -32.48 7.57 -5.16
C LEU A 340 -31.72 6.25 -5.06
N ILE A 341 -32.38 5.17 -4.74
CA ILE A 341 -31.80 3.83 -4.62
C ILE A 341 -32.59 2.86 -5.49
N HIS A 342 -31.87 2.01 -6.22
CA HIS A 342 -32.43 0.88 -6.96
C HIS A 342 -32.54 -0.35 -6.05
N ILE A 343 -33.43 -0.35 -5.07
CA ILE A 343 -33.66 -1.53 -4.22
C ILE A 343 -35.14 -1.56 -3.84
N SER A 344 -35.78 -2.69 -4.05
CA SER A 344 -37.06 -3.00 -3.46
C SER A 344 -36.97 -2.90 -1.95
N GLU A 345 -37.93 -2.27 -1.31
CA GLU A 345 -38.06 -2.18 0.14
C GLU A 345 -38.01 -3.60 0.71
N PRO A 346 -37.18 -3.92 1.70
CA PRO A 346 -37.28 -5.21 2.35
C PRO A 346 -38.66 -5.28 2.98
N THR A 347 -39.52 -6.13 2.46
CA THR A 347 -40.79 -6.47 3.07
C THR A 347 -40.49 -6.89 4.50
N ARG A 348 -40.81 -6.00 5.47
CA ARG A 348 -40.85 -6.37 6.88
C ARG A 348 -41.98 -7.41 7.04
N PRO A 349 -41.71 -8.54 7.67
CA PRO A 349 -42.75 -9.47 8.07
C PRO A 349 -43.71 -8.84 9.05
#